data_e2715ed0ac177e76641e8bc102b883d1
#
_entry.id   e2715ed0ac177e76641e8bc102b883d1
#
_cell.length_a   1.000
_cell.length_b   1.000
_cell.length_c   1.000
_cell.angle_alpha   90.00
_cell.angle_beta   90.00
_cell.angle_gamma   90.00
#
_symmetry.space_group_name_H-M   'P 1'
#
loop_
_entity.id
_entity.type
_entity.pdbx_description
1 polymer ?
#
loop_
_entity_poly.entity_id
_entity_poly.type
_entity_poly.pdbx_seq_one_letter_code
_entity_poly.pdbx_strand_id
1 'polypeptide(L)'
;MKLARRIDGPRTLAEHAELTIQEAILSGELPPGARLTIDDLARAIDISPMPVRDALRRLAQTGFVEYLPHRGATVALLSVDDLRDTWDARLALESVAIRRAAERFGDEDAAPVQRAIRAHRDALERRDAPAAQEAHREVHMRLYAPSGYNWLERLVEPIWIRSERYRSFALDGRGSPPQLAREHRKILAACVKHDPDEAAAELYRHLVRTANIVSERLVGRPLFAPEP
;
A
#
# COMPACT_ATOMS: atom_id res chain seq x y z
N MET A 1 23.51 -11.23 2.36
CA MET A 1 22.48 -10.19 2.44
C MET A 1 22.55 -9.58 3.84
N LYS A 2 22.79 -8.28 3.99
CA LYS A 2 22.75 -7.58 5.29
C LYS A 2 21.54 -6.65 5.23
N LEU A 3 20.42 -7.06 5.81
CA LEU A 3 19.23 -6.23 6.01
C LEU A 3 19.41 -5.42 7.30
N ALA A 4 20.34 -4.47 7.31
CA ALA A 4 20.64 -3.71 8.51
C ALA A 4 19.88 -2.37 8.47
N ARG A 5 18.72 -2.31 9.12
CA ARG A 5 18.08 -1.05 9.48
C ARG A 5 18.22 -0.81 10.99
N ARG A 6 18.63 0.38 11.35
CA ARG A 6 18.70 0.83 12.75
C ARG A 6 17.30 0.94 13.35
N ILE A 7 17.12 0.45 14.57
CA ILE A 7 15.86 0.59 15.32
C ILE A 7 15.80 2.04 15.82
N ASP A 8 14.99 2.86 15.17
CA ASP A 8 14.70 4.21 15.64
C ASP A 8 13.32 4.22 16.34
N GLY A 9 13.32 4.27 17.68
CA GLY A 9 12.13 4.35 18.51
C GLY A 9 11.70 3.04 19.20
N PRO A 10 10.62 3.05 20.03
CA PRO A 10 10.21 1.94 20.89
C PRO A 10 9.41 0.87 20.11
N ARG A 11 9.99 0.28 19.04
CA ARG A 11 9.42 -0.84 18.31
C ARG A 11 9.92 -2.15 18.88
N THR A 12 9.04 -3.15 18.95
CA THR A 12 9.46 -4.50 19.31
C THR A 12 10.39 -5.09 18.23
N LEU A 13 11.25 -6.05 18.61
CA LEU A 13 12.09 -6.75 17.63
C LEU A 13 11.26 -7.45 16.54
N ALA A 14 10.04 -7.90 16.87
CA ALA A 14 9.13 -8.50 15.90
C ALA A 14 8.61 -7.46 14.89
N GLU A 15 8.25 -6.26 15.32
CA GLU A 15 7.86 -5.16 14.43
C GLU A 15 9.03 -4.68 13.55
N HIS A 16 10.23 -4.64 14.12
CA HIS A 16 11.41 -4.33 13.34
C HIS A 16 11.66 -5.37 12.24
N ALA A 17 11.59 -6.67 12.59
CA ALA A 17 11.74 -7.75 11.63
C ALA A 17 10.66 -7.71 10.54
N GLU A 18 9.40 -7.48 10.94
CA GLU A 18 8.26 -7.37 10.02
C GLU A 18 8.49 -6.28 8.97
N LEU A 19 8.81 -5.07 9.39
CA LEU A 19 9.06 -3.94 8.50
C LEU A 19 10.28 -4.18 7.60
N THR A 20 11.35 -4.75 8.14
CA THR A 20 12.57 -5.03 7.36
C THR A 20 12.31 -6.09 6.28
N ILE A 21 11.59 -7.16 6.61
CA ILE A 21 11.23 -8.21 5.64
C ILE A 21 10.25 -7.67 4.61
N GLN A 22 9.25 -6.89 5.03
CA GLN A 22 8.29 -6.24 4.14
C GLN A 22 8.99 -5.33 3.14
N GLU A 23 9.92 -4.50 3.58
CA GLU A 23 10.71 -3.60 2.72
C GLU A 23 11.56 -4.38 1.71
N ALA A 24 12.16 -5.50 2.13
CA ALA A 24 12.93 -6.38 1.24
C ALA A 24 12.04 -7.06 0.17
N ILE A 25 10.79 -7.38 0.50
CA ILE A 25 9.82 -7.89 -0.48
C ILE A 25 9.40 -6.78 -1.46
N LEU A 26 9.09 -5.60 -0.95
CA LEU A 26 8.65 -4.47 -1.77
C LEU A 26 9.76 -3.92 -2.69
N SER A 27 11.01 -3.98 -2.25
CA SER A 27 12.17 -3.60 -3.09
C SER A 27 12.57 -4.68 -4.10
N GLY A 28 11.99 -5.90 -4.00
CA GLY A 28 12.35 -7.04 -4.84
C GLY A 28 13.62 -7.77 -4.41
N GLU A 29 14.26 -7.40 -3.32
CA GLU A 29 15.40 -8.13 -2.73
C GLU A 29 14.98 -9.55 -2.31
N LEU A 30 13.74 -9.69 -1.83
CA LEU A 30 13.06 -10.97 -1.63
C LEU A 30 11.96 -11.10 -2.70
N PRO A 31 12.24 -11.72 -3.86
CA PRO A 31 11.29 -11.81 -4.96
C PRO A 31 10.12 -12.75 -4.66
N PRO A 32 8.97 -12.63 -5.38
CA PRO A 32 7.85 -13.55 -5.27
C PRO A 32 8.30 -15.02 -5.42
N GLY A 33 7.82 -15.89 -4.52
CA GLY A 33 8.20 -17.31 -4.45
C GLY A 33 9.53 -17.60 -3.75
N ALA A 34 10.29 -16.59 -3.33
CA ALA A 34 11.51 -16.79 -2.56
C ALA A 34 11.23 -17.52 -1.25
N ARG A 35 12.03 -18.52 -0.93
CA ARG A 35 11.94 -19.26 0.34
C ARG A 35 12.48 -18.39 1.48
N LEU A 36 11.74 -18.33 2.56
CA LEU A 36 12.06 -17.57 3.77
C LEU A 36 12.39 -18.54 4.90
N THR A 37 13.68 -18.64 5.24
CA THR A 37 14.09 -19.45 6.41
C THR A 37 14.31 -18.53 7.61
N ILE A 38 13.78 -18.94 8.76
CA ILE A 38 13.85 -18.14 9.99
C ILE A 38 15.29 -17.85 10.37
N ASP A 39 16.17 -18.85 10.27
CA ASP A 39 17.58 -18.73 10.69
C ASP A 39 18.37 -17.80 9.75
N ASP A 40 18.09 -17.81 8.45
CA ASP A 40 18.75 -16.91 7.49
C ASP A 40 18.32 -15.45 7.70
N LEU A 41 17.01 -15.23 7.90
CA LEU A 41 16.47 -13.91 8.20
C LEU A 41 16.97 -13.39 9.55
N ALA A 42 16.99 -14.23 10.58
CA ALA A 42 17.49 -13.87 11.90
C ALA A 42 18.96 -13.41 11.86
N ARG A 43 19.80 -14.16 11.11
CA ARG A 43 21.20 -13.77 10.86
C ARG A 43 21.31 -12.48 10.04
N ALA A 44 20.47 -12.29 9.03
CA ALA A 44 20.51 -11.11 8.16
C ALA A 44 20.11 -9.82 8.89
N ILE A 45 19.16 -9.93 9.84
CA ILE A 45 18.63 -8.79 10.62
C ILE A 45 19.40 -8.58 11.94
N ASP A 46 20.22 -9.58 12.33
CA ASP A 46 21.00 -9.61 13.59
C ASP A 46 20.09 -9.64 14.84
N ILE A 47 19.09 -10.53 14.84
CA ILE A 47 18.17 -10.77 15.97
C ILE A 47 17.97 -12.28 16.19
N SER A 48 17.33 -12.63 17.30
CA SER A 48 17.00 -14.04 17.59
C SER A 48 15.86 -14.56 16.66
N PRO A 49 15.73 -15.91 16.48
CA PRO A 49 14.72 -16.52 15.60
C PRO A 49 13.25 -16.26 15.99
N MET A 50 12.96 -16.05 17.27
CA MET A 50 11.58 -15.92 17.75
C MET A 50 10.88 -14.65 17.19
N PRO A 51 11.45 -13.44 17.27
CA PRO A 51 10.88 -12.25 16.62
C PRO A 51 10.64 -12.40 15.12
N VAL A 52 11.55 -13.10 14.41
CA VAL A 52 11.40 -13.36 12.96
C VAL A 52 10.19 -14.27 12.69
N ARG A 53 9.99 -15.30 13.51
CA ARG A 53 8.83 -16.17 13.40
C ARG A 53 7.52 -15.42 13.57
N ASP A 54 7.46 -14.51 14.55
CA ASP A 54 6.29 -13.68 14.80
C ASP A 54 6.06 -12.67 13.65
N ALA A 55 7.12 -12.06 13.13
CA ALA A 55 7.07 -11.21 11.95
C ALA A 55 6.53 -11.95 10.71
N LEU A 56 7.03 -13.15 10.42
CA LEU A 56 6.54 -13.96 9.29
C LEU A 56 5.06 -14.34 9.45
N ARG A 57 4.58 -14.60 10.67
CA ARG A 57 3.15 -14.85 10.92
C ARG A 57 2.29 -13.61 10.63
N ARG A 58 2.74 -12.41 11.03
CA ARG A 58 2.03 -11.16 10.72
C ARG A 58 2.04 -10.87 9.21
N LEU A 59 3.17 -11.06 8.55
CA LEU A 59 3.29 -10.93 7.09
C LEU A 59 2.42 -11.94 6.34
N ALA A 60 2.17 -13.11 6.91
CA ALA A 60 1.22 -14.08 6.34
C ALA A 60 -0.25 -13.59 6.47
N GLN A 61 -0.60 -12.92 7.57
CA GLN A 61 -1.94 -12.35 7.74
C GLN A 61 -2.22 -11.21 6.74
N THR A 62 -1.20 -10.45 6.35
CA THR A 62 -1.29 -9.39 5.34
C THR A 62 -1.00 -9.87 3.91
N GLY A 63 -0.75 -11.19 3.73
CA GLY A 63 -0.57 -11.79 2.42
C GLY A 63 0.78 -11.53 1.74
N PHE A 64 1.78 -11.05 2.47
CA PHE A 64 3.17 -10.97 1.96
C PHE A 64 3.87 -12.30 1.93
N VAL A 65 3.49 -13.19 2.83
CA VAL A 65 4.11 -14.50 3.04
C VAL A 65 3.04 -15.59 2.97
N GLU A 66 3.38 -16.72 2.42
CA GLU A 66 2.56 -17.93 2.42
C GLU A 66 3.32 -19.08 3.07
N TYR A 67 2.60 -19.96 3.79
CA TYR A 67 3.13 -21.20 4.30
C TYR A 67 2.71 -22.35 3.37
N LEU A 68 3.68 -22.86 2.60
CA LEU A 68 3.43 -23.98 1.68
C LEU A 68 3.82 -25.31 2.32
N PRO A 69 3.03 -26.38 2.10
CA PRO A 69 3.40 -27.72 2.54
C PRO A 69 4.81 -28.10 2.06
N HIS A 70 5.63 -28.62 2.94
CA HIS A 70 7.01 -29.05 2.68
C HIS A 70 8.01 -27.98 2.23
N ARG A 71 7.56 -26.72 2.05
CA ARG A 71 8.43 -25.57 1.65
C ARG A 71 8.63 -24.54 2.74
N GLY A 72 7.80 -24.57 3.80
CA GLY A 72 7.83 -23.60 4.87
C GLY A 72 7.27 -22.24 4.42
N ALA A 73 7.83 -21.15 4.93
CA ALA A 73 7.44 -19.79 4.55
C ALA A 73 8.07 -19.40 3.19
N THR A 74 7.27 -18.79 2.33
CA THR A 74 7.70 -18.24 1.03
C THR A 74 7.08 -16.86 0.82
N VAL A 75 7.74 -16.00 0.05
CA VAL A 75 7.12 -14.77 -0.43
C VAL A 75 5.94 -15.15 -1.32
N ALA A 76 4.77 -14.61 -1.02
CA ALA A 76 3.55 -14.92 -1.77
C ALA A 76 3.69 -14.50 -3.24
N LEU A 77 3.16 -15.32 -4.14
CA LEU A 77 3.13 -15.02 -5.57
C LEU A 77 2.15 -13.87 -5.87
N LEU A 78 2.41 -13.15 -6.96
CA LEU A 78 1.45 -12.21 -7.51
C LEU A 78 0.52 -12.98 -8.47
N SER A 79 -0.78 -12.83 -8.32
CA SER A 79 -1.78 -13.43 -9.20
C SER A 79 -2.85 -12.43 -9.60
N VAL A 80 -3.52 -12.69 -10.74
CA VAL A 80 -4.61 -11.83 -11.23
C VAL A 80 -5.83 -11.93 -10.33
N ASP A 81 -6.11 -13.12 -9.80
CA ASP A 81 -7.27 -13.35 -8.93
C ASP A 81 -7.08 -12.60 -7.62
N ASP A 82 -5.91 -12.71 -6.98
CA ASP A 82 -5.60 -11.95 -5.76
C ASP A 82 -5.54 -10.43 -6.01
N LEU A 83 -5.06 -10.01 -7.17
CA LEU A 83 -5.11 -8.60 -7.60
C LEU A 83 -6.57 -8.12 -7.66
N ARG A 84 -7.45 -8.89 -8.31
CA ARG A 84 -8.87 -8.57 -8.43
C ARG A 84 -9.53 -8.48 -7.06
N ASP A 85 -9.39 -9.51 -6.23
CA ASP A 85 -9.99 -9.56 -4.90
C ASP A 85 -9.53 -8.39 -4.03
N THR A 86 -8.22 -8.05 -4.10
CA THR A 86 -7.65 -6.92 -3.37
C THR A 86 -8.27 -5.60 -3.81
N TRP A 87 -8.41 -5.36 -5.13
CA TRP A 87 -8.97 -4.12 -5.65
C TRP A 87 -10.49 -4.03 -5.48
N ASP A 88 -11.22 -5.12 -5.63
CA ASP A 88 -12.66 -5.15 -5.36
C ASP A 88 -12.95 -4.77 -3.89
N ALA A 89 -12.16 -5.31 -2.94
CA ALA A 89 -12.26 -4.93 -1.54
C ALA A 89 -11.90 -3.44 -1.29
N ARG A 90 -10.85 -2.93 -1.93
CA ARG A 90 -10.48 -1.51 -1.86
C ARG A 90 -11.58 -0.62 -2.41
N LEU A 91 -12.09 -0.92 -3.60
CA LEU A 91 -13.17 -0.16 -4.22
C LEU A 91 -14.42 -0.10 -3.34
N ALA A 92 -14.79 -1.21 -2.70
CA ALA A 92 -15.93 -1.26 -1.80
C ALA A 92 -15.72 -0.41 -0.53
N LEU A 93 -14.61 -0.64 0.18
CA LEU A 93 -14.37 -0.01 1.48
C LEU A 93 -13.96 1.47 1.35
N GLU A 94 -13.07 1.78 0.42
CA GLU A 94 -12.56 3.14 0.26
C GLU A 94 -13.60 4.08 -0.33
N SER A 95 -14.55 3.58 -1.17
CA SER A 95 -15.70 4.37 -1.62
C SER A 95 -16.61 4.80 -0.47
N VAL A 96 -16.85 3.92 0.50
CA VAL A 96 -17.61 4.27 1.70
C VAL A 96 -16.86 5.32 2.53
N ALA A 97 -15.54 5.15 2.68
CA ALA A 97 -14.70 6.06 3.43
C ALA A 97 -14.72 7.47 2.84
N ILE A 98 -14.47 7.59 1.53
CA ILE A 98 -14.32 8.89 0.87
C ILE A 98 -15.66 9.64 0.78
N ARG A 99 -16.78 8.95 0.54
CA ARG A 99 -18.11 9.57 0.56
C ARG A 99 -18.37 10.24 1.90
N ARG A 100 -18.19 9.48 2.98
CA ARG A 100 -18.41 9.98 4.32
C ARG A 100 -17.42 11.08 4.70
N ALA A 101 -16.16 10.97 4.25
CA ALA A 101 -15.16 12.00 4.45
C ALA A 101 -15.55 13.30 3.74
N ALA A 102 -16.00 13.24 2.48
CA ALA A 102 -16.44 14.42 1.72
C ALA A 102 -17.63 15.16 2.38
N GLU A 103 -18.60 14.41 2.93
CA GLU A 103 -19.71 14.99 3.69
C GLU A 103 -19.27 15.80 4.92
N ARG A 104 -18.11 15.48 5.51
CA ARG A 104 -17.64 15.98 6.80
C ARG A 104 -16.31 16.73 6.72
N PHE A 105 -15.82 16.96 5.52
CA PHE A 105 -14.52 17.57 5.28
C PHE A 105 -14.47 19.00 5.84
N GLY A 106 -13.54 19.27 6.78
CA GLY A 106 -13.39 20.60 7.38
C GLY A 106 -12.30 21.43 6.71
N ASP A 107 -12.25 22.72 7.04
CA ASP A 107 -11.24 23.64 6.52
C ASP A 107 -9.80 23.21 6.88
N GLU A 108 -9.63 22.59 8.03
CA GLU A 108 -8.35 22.08 8.54
C GLU A 108 -7.84 20.83 7.82
N ASP A 109 -8.71 20.06 7.16
CA ASP A 109 -8.36 18.78 6.55
C ASP A 109 -7.59 18.93 5.24
N ALA A 110 -7.82 19.99 4.50
CA ALA A 110 -7.23 20.20 3.18
C ALA A 110 -5.69 20.36 3.22
N ALA A 111 -5.18 21.12 4.17
CA ALA A 111 -3.74 21.41 4.24
C ALA A 111 -2.86 20.17 4.53
N PRO A 112 -3.22 19.24 5.44
CA PRO A 112 -2.52 17.97 5.61
C PRO A 112 -2.48 17.12 4.33
N VAL A 113 -3.62 16.96 3.63
CA VAL A 113 -3.68 16.21 2.36
C VAL A 113 -2.78 16.85 1.30
N GLN A 114 -2.82 18.16 1.14
CA GLN A 114 -1.95 18.88 0.20
C GLN A 114 -0.46 18.67 0.50
N ARG A 115 -0.07 18.66 1.78
CA ARG A 115 1.31 18.36 2.17
C ARG A 115 1.72 16.94 1.78
N ALA A 116 0.85 15.96 2.04
CA ALA A 116 1.09 14.56 1.66
C ALA A 116 1.22 14.39 0.13
N ILE A 117 0.35 15.05 -0.66
CA ILE A 117 0.44 15.03 -2.13
C ILE A 117 1.78 15.60 -2.61
N ARG A 118 2.25 16.70 -2.03
CA ARG A 118 3.57 17.27 -2.37
C ARG A 118 4.69 16.32 -1.99
N ALA A 119 4.68 15.78 -0.77
CA ALA A 119 5.69 14.83 -0.30
C ALA A 119 5.77 13.59 -1.19
N HIS A 120 4.62 13.05 -1.63
CA HIS A 120 4.56 11.92 -2.55
C HIS A 120 5.19 12.26 -3.91
N ARG A 121 4.83 13.39 -4.51
CA ARG A 121 5.43 13.86 -5.76
C ARG A 121 6.95 14.00 -5.63
N ASP A 122 7.40 14.70 -4.60
CA ASP A 122 8.82 15.02 -4.39
C ASP A 122 9.65 13.74 -4.14
N ALA A 123 9.09 12.74 -3.44
CA ALA A 123 9.72 11.44 -3.25
C ALA A 123 9.84 10.65 -4.56
N LEU A 124 8.80 10.66 -5.40
CA LEU A 124 8.84 10.05 -6.74
C LEU A 124 9.88 10.71 -7.65
N GLU A 125 9.98 12.04 -7.63
CA GLU A 125 10.99 12.80 -8.40
C GLU A 125 12.41 12.44 -7.97
N ARG A 126 12.64 12.21 -6.66
CA ARG A 126 13.93 11.75 -6.11
C ARG A 126 14.17 10.25 -6.28
N ARG A 127 13.20 9.49 -6.78
CA ARG A 127 13.23 8.01 -6.85
C ARG A 127 13.45 7.35 -5.49
N ASP A 128 12.92 7.95 -4.45
CA ASP A 128 12.93 7.44 -3.09
C ASP A 128 11.68 6.58 -2.87
N ALA A 129 11.77 5.29 -3.19
CA ALA A 129 10.62 4.38 -3.18
C ALA A 129 10.00 4.23 -1.77
N PRO A 130 10.75 4.07 -0.68
CA PRO A 130 10.17 4.01 0.66
C PRO A 130 9.43 5.29 1.05
N ALA A 131 10.02 6.47 0.80
CA ALA A 131 9.37 7.74 1.07
C ALA A 131 8.13 7.97 0.18
N ALA A 132 8.16 7.51 -1.07
CA ALA A 132 7.01 7.60 -1.97
C ALA A 132 5.85 6.71 -1.51
N GLN A 133 6.12 5.50 -1.04
CA GLN A 133 5.09 4.60 -0.49
C GLN A 133 4.44 5.19 0.76
N GLU A 134 5.23 5.67 1.72
CA GLU A 134 4.70 6.26 2.95
C GLU A 134 3.90 7.53 2.66
N ALA A 135 4.41 8.43 1.82
CA ALA A 135 3.70 9.65 1.45
C ALA A 135 2.40 9.35 0.67
N HIS A 136 2.37 8.33 -0.19
CA HIS A 136 1.16 7.89 -0.88
C HIS A 136 0.13 7.34 0.11
N ARG A 137 0.56 6.50 1.06
CA ARG A 137 -0.30 6.03 2.15
C ARG A 137 -0.90 7.20 2.91
N GLU A 138 -0.08 8.17 3.28
CA GLU A 138 -0.52 9.37 4.01
C GLU A 138 -1.56 10.17 3.23
N VAL A 139 -1.45 10.30 1.89
CA VAL A 139 -2.48 10.95 1.07
C VAL A 139 -3.84 10.30 1.28
N HIS A 140 -3.92 8.98 1.14
CA HIS A 140 -5.18 8.25 1.24
C HIS A 140 -5.75 8.26 2.66
N MET A 141 -4.92 7.98 3.68
CA MET A 141 -5.38 7.98 5.08
C MET A 141 -5.87 9.36 5.51
N ARG A 142 -5.22 10.45 5.09
CA ARG A 142 -5.68 11.81 5.35
C ARG A 142 -6.98 12.16 4.62
N LEU A 143 -7.18 11.66 3.41
CA LEU A 143 -8.44 11.82 2.69
C LEU A 143 -9.61 11.12 3.40
N TYR A 144 -9.36 9.96 4.05
CA TYR A 144 -10.41 9.18 4.72
C TYR A 144 -10.65 9.60 6.18
N ALA A 145 -9.69 10.24 6.84
CA ALA A 145 -9.76 10.59 8.26
C ALA A 145 -11.05 11.36 8.64
N PRO A 146 -11.54 12.36 7.84
CA PRO A 146 -12.76 13.08 8.17
C PRO A 146 -14.02 12.21 8.21
N SER A 147 -13.99 10.98 7.64
CA SER A 147 -15.10 10.04 7.73
C SER A 147 -15.49 9.73 9.17
N GLY A 148 -14.53 9.75 10.09
CA GLY A 148 -14.71 9.41 11.49
C GLY A 148 -14.99 7.92 11.76
N TYR A 149 -14.76 7.06 10.77
CA TYR A 149 -14.97 5.62 10.90
C TYR A 149 -13.71 4.90 11.38
N ASN A 150 -13.54 4.75 12.69
CA ASN A 150 -12.39 4.05 13.29
C ASN A 150 -12.22 2.60 12.81
N TRP A 151 -13.33 1.89 12.53
CA TRP A 151 -13.29 0.53 12.01
C TRP A 151 -12.91 0.47 10.54
N LEU A 152 -13.33 1.46 9.75
CA LEU A 152 -13.05 1.48 8.33
C LEU A 152 -11.55 1.65 8.06
N GLU A 153 -10.88 2.53 8.81
CA GLU A 153 -9.44 2.69 8.74
C GLU A 153 -8.71 1.36 9.04
N ARG A 154 -9.14 0.65 10.09
CA ARG A 154 -8.58 -0.66 10.46
C ARG A 154 -8.81 -1.76 9.42
N LEU A 155 -9.85 -1.64 8.60
CA LEU A 155 -10.15 -2.59 7.52
C LEU A 155 -9.43 -2.21 6.22
N VAL A 156 -9.33 -0.93 5.92
CA VAL A 156 -8.67 -0.43 4.71
C VAL A 156 -7.15 -0.64 4.78
N GLU A 157 -6.53 -0.37 5.92
CA GLU A 157 -5.07 -0.40 6.05
C GLU A 157 -4.43 -1.76 5.67
N PRO A 158 -4.91 -2.92 6.15
CA PRO A 158 -4.32 -4.22 5.77
C PRO A 158 -4.45 -4.51 4.26
N ILE A 159 -5.60 -4.16 3.65
CA ILE A 159 -5.85 -4.38 2.22
C ILE A 159 -4.99 -3.41 1.40
N TRP A 160 -4.84 -2.18 1.88
CA TRP A 160 -3.97 -1.18 1.28
C TRP A 160 -2.51 -1.65 1.27
N ILE A 161 -2.00 -2.12 2.42
CA ILE A 161 -0.65 -2.70 2.55
C ILE A 161 -0.47 -3.87 1.58
N ARG A 162 -1.45 -4.77 1.47
CA ARG A 162 -1.44 -5.89 0.51
C ARG A 162 -1.32 -5.38 -0.94
N SER A 163 -2.03 -4.31 -1.29
CA SER A 163 -1.99 -3.73 -2.65
C SER A 163 -0.63 -3.14 -3.02
N GLU A 164 0.19 -2.73 -2.05
CA GLU A 164 1.53 -2.17 -2.30
C GLU A 164 2.47 -3.17 -2.96
N ARG A 165 2.32 -4.48 -2.73
CA ARG A 165 3.10 -5.51 -3.42
C ARG A 165 2.92 -5.43 -4.94
N TYR A 166 1.68 -5.24 -5.37
CA TYR A 166 1.32 -5.11 -6.78
C TYR A 166 1.81 -3.79 -7.36
N ARG A 167 1.65 -2.71 -6.60
CA ARG A 167 2.10 -1.38 -7.01
C ARG A 167 3.63 -1.33 -7.13
N SER A 168 4.35 -1.85 -6.15
CA SER A 168 5.82 -1.91 -6.20
C SER A 168 6.33 -2.71 -7.40
N PHE A 169 5.70 -3.86 -7.70
CA PHE A 169 6.02 -4.64 -8.89
C PHE A 169 5.77 -3.86 -10.19
N ALA A 170 4.64 -3.16 -10.30
CA ALA A 170 4.23 -2.55 -11.56
C ALA A 170 4.84 -1.18 -11.80
N LEU A 171 4.97 -0.37 -10.77
CA LEU A 171 5.36 1.02 -10.94
C LEU A 171 6.87 1.21 -10.95
N ASP A 172 7.62 0.35 -10.26
CA ASP A 172 9.10 0.32 -10.28
C ASP A 172 9.73 1.73 -10.38
N GLY A 173 9.18 2.69 -9.62
CA GLY A 173 9.54 4.11 -9.69
C GLY A 173 9.11 4.84 -10.98
N ARG A 174 8.34 4.22 -11.87
CA ARG A 174 7.94 4.77 -13.19
C ARG A 174 6.58 5.46 -13.22
N GLY A 175 5.90 5.60 -12.08
CA GLY A 175 4.68 6.41 -12.04
C GLY A 175 4.96 7.84 -12.54
N SER A 176 4.02 8.44 -13.29
CA SER A 176 4.15 9.85 -13.67
C SER A 176 3.83 10.74 -12.45
N PRO A 177 4.83 11.32 -11.76
CA PRO A 177 4.59 12.10 -10.55
C PRO A 177 3.56 13.22 -10.74
N PRO A 178 3.59 13.98 -11.88
CA PRO A 178 2.59 15.03 -12.12
C PRO A 178 1.18 14.48 -12.29
N GLN A 179 1.01 13.30 -12.92
CA GLN A 179 -0.31 12.71 -13.14
C GLN A 179 -0.91 12.21 -11.83
N LEU A 180 -0.16 11.45 -11.04
CA LEU A 180 -0.61 10.98 -9.73
C LEU A 180 -1.00 12.14 -8.81
N ALA A 181 -0.18 13.18 -8.75
CA ALA A 181 -0.49 14.38 -7.97
C ALA A 181 -1.76 15.09 -8.47
N ARG A 182 -2.06 15.07 -9.77
CA ARG A 182 -3.27 15.65 -10.35
C ARG A 182 -4.51 14.85 -9.93
N GLU A 183 -4.44 13.55 -9.96
CA GLU A 183 -5.55 12.68 -9.55
C GLU A 183 -5.89 12.86 -8.08
N HIS A 184 -4.91 12.82 -7.20
CA HIS A 184 -5.15 13.07 -5.78
C HIS A 184 -5.73 14.47 -5.51
N ARG A 185 -5.30 15.51 -6.28
CA ARG A 185 -5.88 16.84 -6.15
C ARG A 185 -7.35 16.91 -6.58
N LYS A 186 -7.76 16.10 -7.57
CA LYS A 186 -9.16 16.03 -7.97
C LYS A 186 -10.03 15.43 -6.89
N ILE A 187 -9.57 14.31 -6.27
CA ILE A 187 -10.26 13.71 -5.12
C ILE A 187 -10.39 14.75 -3.99
N LEU A 188 -9.28 15.39 -3.62
CA LEU A 188 -9.30 16.45 -2.60
C LEU A 188 -10.26 17.59 -2.94
N ALA A 189 -10.27 18.03 -4.19
CA ALA A 189 -11.16 19.12 -4.62
C ALA A 189 -12.63 18.77 -4.50
N ALA A 190 -13.02 17.52 -4.76
CA ALA A 190 -14.37 17.04 -4.54
C ALA A 190 -14.73 16.99 -3.04
N CYS A 191 -13.80 16.53 -2.18
CA CYS A 191 -13.99 16.58 -0.73
C CYS A 191 -14.20 18.00 -0.20
N VAL A 192 -13.37 18.96 -0.63
CA VAL A 192 -13.49 20.38 -0.25
C VAL A 192 -14.81 20.99 -0.71
N LYS A 193 -15.38 20.52 -1.83
CA LYS A 193 -16.70 20.95 -2.31
C LYS A 193 -17.87 20.26 -1.61
N HIS A 194 -17.59 19.34 -0.68
CA HIS A 194 -18.59 18.48 -0.06
C HIS A 194 -19.44 17.71 -1.08
N ASP A 195 -18.79 17.21 -2.14
CA ASP A 195 -19.42 16.39 -3.18
C ASP A 195 -19.01 14.93 -3.02
N PRO A 196 -19.79 14.11 -2.27
CA PRO A 196 -19.46 12.72 -2.01
C PRO A 196 -19.50 11.84 -3.25
N ASP A 197 -20.33 12.17 -4.23
CA ASP A 197 -20.45 11.40 -5.47
C ASP A 197 -19.24 11.62 -6.36
N GLU A 198 -18.83 12.85 -6.57
CA GLU A 198 -17.62 13.17 -7.34
C GLU A 198 -16.35 12.68 -6.63
N ALA A 199 -16.27 12.79 -5.29
CA ALA A 199 -15.14 12.26 -4.54
C ALA A 199 -14.99 10.75 -4.72
N ALA A 200 -16.09 10.00 -4.68
CA ALA A 200 -16.07 8.56 -4.91
C ALA A 200 -15.73 8.22 -6.37
N ALA A 201 -16.26 8.97 -7.34
CA ALA A 201 -15.96 8.76 -8.76
C ALA A 201 -14.49 9.02 -9.08
N GLU A 202 -13.89 10.11 -8.59
CA GLU A 202 -12.46 10.39 -8.79
C GLU A 202 -11.56 9.34 -8.09
N LEU A 203 -11.94 8.88 -6.89
CA LEU A 203 -11.23 7.80 -6.22
C LEU A 203 -11.33 6.49 -7.00
N TYR A 204 -12.51 6.12 -7.48
CA TYR A 204 -12.72 4.94 -8.32
C TYR A 204 -11.82 4.97 -9.55
N ARG A 205 -11.84 6.07 -10.31
CA ARG A 205 -10.99 6.26 -11.50
C ARG A 205 -9.51 6.09 -11.17
N HIS A 206 -9.06 6.64 -10.06
CA HIS A 206 -7.68 6.52 -9.58
C HIS A 206 -7.31 5.06 -9.25
N LEU A 207 -8.15 4.35 -8.50
CA LEU A 207 -7.91 2.96 -8.11
C LEU A 207 -7.93 2.02 -9.31
N VAL A 208 -8.94 2.13 -10.18
CA VAL A 208 -9.10 1.29 -11.39
C VAL A 208 -7.92 1.52 -12.35
N ARG A 209 -7.50 2.76 -12.55
CA ARG A 209 -6.34 3.05 -13.39
C ARG A 209 -5.07 2.36 -12.86
N THR A 210 -4.86 2.43 -11.54
CA THR A 210 -3.71 1.77 -10.91
C THR A 210 -3.80 0.25 -11.07
N ALA A 211 -4.96 -0.35 -10.83
CA ALA A 211 -5.19 -1.79 -11.04
C ALA A 211 -4.89 -2.23 -12.47
N ASN A 212 -5.34 -1.44 -13.45
CA ASN A 212 -5.12 -1.75 -14.87
C ASN A 212 -3.65 -1.66 -15.27
N ILE A 213 -2.89 -0.66 -14.79
CA ILE A 213 -1.44 -0.58 -14.99
C ILE A 213 -0.75 -1.83 -14.44
N VAL A 214 -1.13 -2.26 -13.23
CA VAL A 214 -0.59 -3.47 -12.61
C VAL A 214 -0.93 -4.71 -13.43
N SER A 215 -2.19 -4.86 -13.83
CA SER A 215 -2.68 -6.02 -14.58
C SER A 215 -2.04 -6.10 -15.98
N GLU A 216 -1.90 -4.97 -16.68
CA GLU A 216 -1.21 -4.91 -17.97
C GLU A 216 0.24 -5.39 -17.85
N ARG A 217 0.93 -5.04 -16.75
CA ARG A 217 2.30 -5.53 -16.52
C ARG A 217 2.34 -7.01 -16.13
N LEU A 218 1.34 -7.49 -15.41
CA LEU A 218 1.31 -8.87 -14.90
C LEU A 218 0.87 -9.88 -15.98
N VAL A 219 -0.16 -9.53 -16.78
CA VAL A 219 -0.81 -10.45 -17.73
C VAL A 219 -1.10 -9.84 -19.11
N GLY A 220 -0.63 -8.62 -19.40
CA GLY A 220 -0.73 -7.99 -20.71
C GLY A 220 -2.12 -7.44 -21.07
N ARG A 221 -3.04 -7.32 -20.13
CA ARG A 221 -4.39 -6.77 -20.37
C ARG A 221 -4.96 -6.08 -19.13
N PRO A 222 -5.86 -5.09 -19.30
CA PRO A 222 -6.53 -4.46 -18.17
C PRO A 222 -7.46 -5.45 -17.45
N LEU A 223 -7.62 -5.24 -16.14
CA LEU A 223 -8.43 -6.07 -15.26
C LEU A 223 -9.86 -5.53 -15.11
N PHE A 224 -10.00 -4.22 -15.05
CA PHE A 224 -11.27 -3.52 -14.90
C PHE A 224 -11.62 -2.78 -16.19
N ALA A 225 -12.91 -2.80 -16.55
CA ALA A 225 -13.39 -1.96 -17.64
C ALA A 225 -13.22 -0.47 -17.27
N PRO A 226 -12.88 0.40 -18.24
CA PRO A 226 -13.00 1.83 -18.01
C PRO A 226 -14.47 2.16 -17.67
N GLU A 227 -14.68 3.12 -16.77
CA GLU A 227 -16.02 3.64 -16.55
C GLU A 227 -16.64 4.10 -17.89
N PRO A 228 -17.92 3.79 -18.10
CA PRO A 228 -18.62 4.21 -19.31
C PRO A 228 -18.74 5.73 -19.42
#